data_b4f083b6e407bf80fdf57dd26bdda45e
#
_entry.id   b4f083b6e407bf80fdf57dd26bdda45e
#
_cell.length_a   1.000
_cell.length_b   1.000
_cell.length_c   1.000
_cell.angle_alpha   90.00
_cell.angle_beta   90.00
_cell.angle_gamma   90.00
#
_symmetry.space_group_name_H-M   'P 1'
#
loop_
_entity.id
_entity.type
_entity.pdbx_description
1 polymer ?
#
loop_
_entity_poly.entity_id
_entity_poly.type
_entity_poly.pdbx_seq_one_letter_code
_entity_poly.pdbx_strand_id
1 'polypeptide(L)'
;NDKKEFTIDGQSENCRGYHVTLPKDALIRFAKTTREFFLNDETLKQDVVRYLELAGDASSIYAADGDGESVDPEEQQKELWAQAEAVLDNLVEEMENTIGDVTMDVYVRKDGKMAGFSYETDATVEEENVRFYGDVSFGGGYNMLSNVNGALNIEDSDGQIITVSLDKT
;
A
#
# COMPACT_ATOMS: atom_id res chain seq x y z
N ASN A 1 27.06 -9.13 3.38
CA ASN A 1 25.98 -10.02 2.91
C ASN A 1 25.45 -10.79 4.12
N ASP A 2 24.42 -10.24 4.72
CA ASP A 2 23.75 -10.88 5.83
C ASP A 2 22.91 -12.04 5.32
N LYS A 3 22.86 -13.12 6.10
CA LYS A 3 22.00 -14.25 5.81
C LYS A 3 21.04 -14.42 6.98
N LYS A 4 19.77 -14.67 6.65
CA LYS A 4 18.74 -14.99 7.66
C LYS A 4 18.06 -16.29 7.27
N GLU A 5 17.74 -17.09 8.26
CA GLU A 5 17.02 -18.34 8.09
C GLU A 5 15.50 -18.08 8.08
N PHE A 6 14.81 -18.69 7.13
CA PHE A 6 13.34 -18.66 7.02
C PHE A 6 12.79 -20.07 6.90
N THR A 7 11.59 -20.29 7.39
CA THR A 7 10.87 -21.54 7.20
C THR A 7 9.95 -21.41 5.98
N ILE A 8 10.22 -22.21 4.95
CA ILE A 8 9.49 -22.23 3.68
C ILE A 8 8.91 -23.63 3.47
N ASP A 9 7.58 -23.76 3.39
CA ASP A 9 6.88 -25.06 3.34
C ASP A 9 7.35 -26.05 4.40
N GLY A 10 7.61 -25.53 5.62
CA GLY A 10 8.08 -26.33 6.75
C GLY A 10 9.57 -26.69 6.71
N GLN A 11 10.34 -26.21 5.72
CA GLN A 11 11.79 -26.44 5.61
C GLN A 11 12.58 -25.17 5.87
N SER A 12 13.71 -25.30 6.56
CA SER A 12 14.61 -24.18 6.81
C SER A 12 15.43 -23.85 5.57
N GLU A 13 15.43 -22.57 5.16
CA GLU A 13 16.21 -22.05 4.05
C GLU A 13 16.99 -20.80 4.46
N ASN A 14 18.31 -20.78 4.18
CA ASN A 14 19.14 -19.60 4.36
C ASN A 14 19.02 -18.66 3.17
N CYS A 15 18.42 -17.49 3.41
CA CYS A 15 18.17 -16.45 2.42
C CYS A 15 19.24 -15.37 2.48
N ARG A 16 19.51 -14.73 1.32
CA ARG A 16 20.50 -13.65 1.22
C ARG A 16 19.82 -12.33 1.52
N GLY A 17 20.40 -11.57 2.47
CA GLY A 17 19.94 -10.24 2.83
C GLY A 17 20.52 -9.14 1.94
N TYR A 18 19.70 -8.14 1.68
CA TYR A 18 20.05 -6.91 0.98
C TYR A 18 19.51 -5.73 1.78
N HIS A 19 20.41 -4.83 2.15
CA HIS A 19 20.04 -3.57 2.80
C HIS A 19 19.70 -2.53 1.72
N VAL A 20 18.53 -1.91 1.84
CA VAL A 20 18.00 -0.91 0.91
C VAL A 20 17.59 0.32 1.71
N THR A 21 18.03 1.48 1.28
CA THR A 21 17.54 2.77 1.79
C THR A 21 16.75 3.46 0.69
N LEU A 22 15.52 3.82 0.99
CA LEU A 22 14.66 4.63 0.15
C LEU A 22 14.61 6.05 0.72
N PRO A 23 15.35 7.01 0.14
CA PRO A 23 15.35 8.38 0.62
C PRO A 23 13.96 9.00 0.53
N LYS A 24 13.59 9.83 1.49
CA LYS A 24 12.35 10.60 1.51
C LYS A 24 12.02 11.24 0.17
N ASP A 25 12.98 11.94 -0.40
CA ASP A 25 12.81 12.64 -1.68
C ASP A 25 12.48 11.69 -2.84
N ALA A 26 13.00 10.46 -2.82
CA ALA A 26 12.69 9.45 -3.83
C ALA A 26 11.26 8.92 -3.66
N LEU A 27 10.82 8.72 -2.41
CA LEU A 27 9.45 8.29 -2.10
C LEU A 27 8.43 9.35 -2.49
N ILE A 28 8.68 10.61 -2.15
CA ILE A 28 7.81 11.74 -2.53
C ILE A 28 7.73 11.88 -4.05
N ARG A 29 8.87 11.81 -4.75
CA ARG A 29 8.90 11.86 -6.21
C ARG A 29 8.12 10.70 -6.84
N PHE A 30 8.25 9.49 -6.28
CA PHE A 30 7.47 8.33 -6.72
C PHE A 30 5.97 8.57 -6.52
N ALA A 31 5.55 9.06 -5.35
CA ALA A 31 4.15 9.36 -5.06
C ALA A 31 3.58 10.43 -6.02
N LYS A 32 4.31 11.52 -6.26
CA LYS A 32 3.93 12.56 -7.21
C LYS A 32 3.79 12.02 -8.64
N THR A 33 4.76 11.24 -9.09
CA THR A 33 4.72 10.64 -10.44
C THR A 33 3.54 9.66 -10.57
N THR A 34 3.28 8.86 -9.54
CA THR A 34 2.13 7.92 -9.52
C THR A 34 0.81 8.68 -9.56
N ARG A 35 0.69 9.76 -8.78
CA ARG A 35 -0.45 10.67 -8.82
C ARG A 35 -0.70 11.23 -10.23
N GLU A 36 0.34 11.80 -10.84
CA GLU A 36 0.26 12.36 -12.20
C GLU A 36 -0.16 11.30 -13.21
N PHE A 37 0.46 10.11 -13.14
CA PHE A 37 0.12 9.01 -14.03
C PHE A 37 -1.35 8.60 -13.88
N PHE A 38 -1.82 8.41 -12.63
CA PHE A 38 -3.20 8.01 -12.33
C PHE A 38 -4.20 9.05 -12.83
N LEU A 39 -3.98 10.34 -12.52
CA LEU A 39 -4.92 11.41 -12.86
C LEU A 39 -4.98 11.71 -14.37
N ASN A 40 -3.92 11.41 -15.13
CA ASN A 40 -3.85 11.61 -16.57
C ASN A 40 -4.16 10.35 -17.38
N ASP A 41 -4.52 9.24 -16.74
CA ASP A 41 -4.89 8.01 -17.45
C ASP A 41 -6.31 8.10 -18.03
N GLU A 42 -6.39 8.50 -19.32
CA GLU A 42 -7.65 8.63 -20.04
C GLU A 42 -8.36 7.27 -20.21
N THR A 43 -7.61 6.16 -20.26
CA THR A 43 -8.21 4.82 -20.34
C THR A 43 -8.95 4.48 -19.07
N LEU A 44 -8.31 4.74 -17.93
CA LEU A 44 -8.92 4.51 -16.62
C LEU A 44 -10.16 5.39 -16.42
N LYS A 45 -10.13 6.67 -16.85
CA LYS A 45 -11.30 7.55 -16.79
C LYS A 45 -12.48 6.98 -17.59
N GLN A 46 -12.23 6.51 -18.82
CA GLN A 46 -13.24 5.89 -19.66
C GLN A 46 -13.80 4.59 -19.05
N ASP A 47 -12.96 3.77 -18.49
CA ASP A 47 -13.37 2.52 -17.80
C ASP A 47 -14.26 2.81 -16.59
N VAL A 48 -13.97 3.89 -15.83
CA VAL A 48 -14.82 4.33 -14.72
C VAL A 48 -16.20 4.77 -15.21
N VAL A 49 -16.27 5.59 -16.28
CA VAL A 49 -17.57 5.99 -16.90
C VAL A 49 -18.36 4.74 -17.29
N ARG A 50 -17.72 3.82 -18.00
CA ARG A 50 -18.37 2.58 -18.43
C ARG A 50 -18.87 1.72 -17.25
N TYR A 51 -18.12 1.68 -16.16
CA TYR A 51 -18.54 1.00 -14.95
C TYR A 51 -19.76 1.66 -14.31
N LEU A 52 -19.80 3.00 -14.26
CA LEU A 52 -20.92 3.76 -13.71
C LEU A 52 -22.19 3.59 -14.56
N GLU A 53 -22.07 3.57 -15.88
CA GLU A 53 -23.18 3.27 -16.79
C GLU A 53 -23.76 1.88 -16.50
N LEU A 54 -22.90 0.85 -16.41
CA LEU A 54 -23.34 -0.51 -16.12
C LEU A 54 -23.97 -0.65 -14.72
N ALA A 55 -23.44 0.06 -13.73
CA ALA A 55 -23.99 0.07 -12.38
C ALA A 55 -25.34 0.81 -12.32
N GLY A 56 -25.49 1.89 -13.07
CA GLY A 56 -26.74 2.63 -13.24
C GLY A 56 -27.83 1.78 -13.89
N ASP A 57 -27.50 1.10 -14.97
CA ASP A 57 -28.41 0.16 -15.65
C ASP A 57 -28.85 -0.99 -14.72
N ALA A 58 -27.92 -1.57 -13.96
CA ALA A 58 -28.25 -2.62 -13.01
C ALA A 58 -29.17 -2.11 -11.89
N SER A 59 -28.92 -0.91 -11.35
CA SER A 59 -29.77 -0.33 -10.29
C SER A 59 -31.17 0.00 -10.78
N SER A 60 -31.33 0.44 -12.03
CA SER A 60 -32.63 0.71 -12.65
C SER A 60 -33.50 -0.54 -12.83
N ILE A 61 -32.89 -1.72 -13.03
CA ILE A 61 -33.56 -3.01 -13.13
C ILE A 61 -34.13 -3.46 -11.76
N TYR A 62 -33.47 -3.07 -10.66
CA TYR A 62 -33.90 -3.45 -9.31
C TYR A 62 -34.77 -2.39 -8.62
N ALA A 63 -34.79 -1.15 -9.10
CA ALA A 63 -35.66 -0.09 -8.62
C ALA A 63 -37.04 -0.16 -9.32
N ALA A 64 -37.87 -1.09 -8.88
CA ALA A 64 -39.21 -1.29 -9.46
C ALA A 64 -40.22 -0.18 -9.14
N ASP A 65 -39.89 0.79 -8.25
CA ASP A 65 -40.73 1.94 -7.92
C ASP A 65 -39.87 3.01 -7.21
N GLY A 66 -39.37 3.98 -7.92
CA GLY A 66 -38.73 5.13 -7.29
C GLY A 66 -38.28 6.17 -8.32
N ASP A 67 -38.70 7.42 -8.14
CA ASP A 67 -38.21 8.61 -8.82
C ASP A 67 -36.71 8.84 -8.51
N GLY A 68 -35.85 7.90 -8.91
CA GLY A 68 -34.41 8.08 -8.86
C GLY A 68 -33.99 8.99 -10.00
N GLU A 69 -33.61 10.24 -9.69
CA GLU A 69 -32.91 11.09 -10.66
C GLU A 69 -31.71 10.29 -11.18
N SER A 70 -31.72 9.98 -12.47
CA SER A 70 -30.57 9.36 -13.12
C SER A 70 -29.45 10.40 -13.16
N VAL A 71 -28.47 10.26 -12.28
CA VAL A 71 -27.30 11.12 -12.31
C VAL A 71 -26.48 10.75 -13.55
N ASP A 72 -26.09 11.78 -14.31
CA ASP A 72 -25.26 11.60 -15.50
C ASP A 72 -23.93 10.90 -15.16
N PRO A 73 -23.61 9.74 -15.76
CA PRO A 73 -22.37 9.02 -15.49
C PRO A 73 -21.11 9.87 -15.71
N GLU A 74 -21.12 10.81 -16.65
CA GLU A 74 -20.00 11.71 -16.88
C GLU A 74 -19.83 12.72 -15.72
N GLU A 75 -20.93 13.17 -15.12
CA GLU A 75 -20.91 14.10 -13.99
C GLU A 75 -20.44 13.38 -12.72
N GLN A 76 -20.92 12.15 -12.48
CA GLN A 76 -20.42 11.29 -11.40
C GLN A 76 -18.93 11.00 -11.54
N GLN A 77 -18.45 10.72 -12.74
CA GLN A 77 -17.04 10.49 -13.01
C GLN A 77 -16.19 11.72 -12.67
N LYS A 78 -16.65 12.93 -13.02
CA LYS A 78 -15.95 14.18 -12.70
C LYS A 78 -15.83 14.39 -11.18
N GLU A 79 -16.91 14.13 -10.45
CA GLU A 79 -16.91 14.23 -8.98
C GLU A 79 -15.97 13.21 -8.35
N LEU A 80 -15.99 11.96 -8.80
CA LEU A 80 -15.08 10.92 -8.32
C LEU A 80 -13.62 11.28 -8.60
N TRP A 81 -13.32 11.84 -9.78
CA TRP A 81 -11.97 12.26 -10.13
C TRP A 81 -11.49 13.42 -9.27
N ALA A 82 -12.35 14.40 -9.01
CA ALA A 82 -12.03 15.52 -8.13
C ALA A 82 -11.77 15.06 -6.69
N GLN A 83 -12.54 14.08 -6.20
CA GLN A 83 -12.30 13.47 -4.88
C GLN A 83 -11.00 12.67 -4.86
N ALA A 84 -10.72 11.87 -5.89
CA ALA A 84 -9.48 11.11 -6.02
C ALA A 84 -8.26 12.05 -6.08
N GLU A 85 -8.34 13.16 -6.82
CA GLU A 85 -7.30 14.18 -6.87
C GLU A 85 -7.04 14.76 -5.48
N ALA A 86 -8.09 15.18 -4.76
CA ALA A 86 -7.95 15.74 -3.42
C ALA A 86 -7.33 14.74 -2.43
N VAL A 87 -7.72 13.47 -2.48
CA VAL A 87 -7.14 12.42 -1.62
C VAL A 87 -5.66 12.20 -1.95
N LEU A 88 -5.30 12.15 -3.24
CA LEU A 88 -3.91 11.96 -3.65
C LEU A 88 -3.04 13.17 -3.33
N ASP A 89 -3.58 14.40 -3.43
CA ASP A 89 -2.89 15.63 -3.03
C ASP A 89 -2.60 15.63 -1.53
N ASN A 90 -3.60 15.34 -0.72
CA ASN A 90 -3.45 15.24 0.73
C ASN A 90 -2.42 14.15 1.11
N LEU A 91 -2.46 12.99 0.44
CA LEU A 91 -1.50 11.92 0.70
C LEU A 91 -0.05 12.38 0.41
N VAL A 92 0.16 13.07 -0.72
CA VAL A 92 1.50 13.58 -1.07
C VAL A 92 1.94 14.64 -0.07
N GLU A 93 1.07 15.56 0.32
CA GLU A 93 1.36 16.61 1.31
C GLU A 93 1.68 16.01 2.69
N GLU A 94 0.91 15.02 3.14
CA GLU A 94 1.19 14.31 4.38
C GLU A 94 2.53 13.58 4.32
N MET A 95 2.85 12.92 3.21
CA MET A 95 4.16 12.29 3.03
C MET A 95 5.30 13.31 3.09
N GLU A 96 5.14 14.49 2.47
CA GLU A 96 6.14 15.57 2.52
C GLU A 96 6.42 16.07 3.94
N ASN A 97 5.38 16.13 4.76
CA ASN A 97 5.49 16.66 6.12
C ASN A 97 5.87 15.60 7.16
N THR A 98 5.50 14.36 6.93
CA THR A 98 5.50 13.32 7.95
C THR A 98 6.61 12.29 7.78
N ILE A 99 6.79 11.71 6.58
CA ILE A 99 7.65 10.55 6.38
C ILE A 99 9.14 10.92 6.39
N GLY A 100 9.96 10.05 6.99
CA GLY A 100 11.42 10.08 6.88
C GLY A 100 11.96 9.17 5.77
N ASP A 101 13.27 8.91 5.79
CA ASP A 101 13.87 7.86 4.97
C ASP A 101 13.34 6.50 5.43
N VAL A 102 13.11 5.58 4.47
CA VAL A 102 12.74 4.20 4.79
C VAL A 102 13.95 3.29 4.59
N THR A 103 14.34 2.57 5.61
CA THR A 103 15.35 1.52 5.53
C THR A 103 14.68 0.15 5.51
N MET A 104 15.18 -0.76 4.69
CA MET A 104 14.66 -2.10 4.54
C MET A 104 15.79 -3.13 4.44
N ASP A 105 15.60 -4.26 5.11
CA ASP A 105 16.41 -5.47 4.87
C ASP A 105 15.52 -6.49 4.14
N VAL A 106 15.84 -6.74 2.88
CA VAL A 106 15.07 -7.65 2.03
C VAL A 106 15.82 -8.98 1.91
N TYR A 107 15.13 -10.08 2.17
CA TYR A 107 15.71 -11.42 2.14
C TYR A 107 15.19 -12.21 0.95
N VAL A 108 16.13 -12.69 0.14
CA VAL A 108 15.84 -13.39 -1.13
C VAL A 108 16.32 -14.83 -1.05
N ARG A 109 15.47 -15.75 -1.47
CA ARG A 109 15.69 -17.19 -1.59
C ARG A 109 16.62 -17.52 -2.75
N LYS A 110 17.09 -18.76 -2.80
CA LYS A 110 17.94 -19.26 -3.90
C LYS A 110 17.22 -19.26 -5.25
N ASP A 111 15.88 -19.39 -5.26
CA ASP A 111 15.05 -19.33 -6.48
C ASP A 111 14.70 -17.91 -6.93
N GLY A 112 15.23 -16.87 -6.26
CA GLY A 112 15.00 -15.46 -6.57
C GLY A 112 13.72 -14.88 -5.97
N LYS A 113 12.90 -15.66 -5.28
CA LYS A 113 11.70 -15.16 -4.60
C LYS A 113 12.06 -14.49 -3.28
N MET A 114 11.21 -13.57 -2.83
CA MET A 114 11.33 -12.95 -1.52
C MET A 114 10.93 -13.94 -0.43
N ALA A 115 11.76 -14.06 0.60
CA ALA A 115 11.44 -14.83 1.82
C ALA A 115 10.86 -13.94 2.91
N GLY A 116 11.19 -12.66 2.90
CA GLY A 116 10.70 -11.68 3.85
C GLY A 116 11.46 -10.37 3.75
N PHE A 117 11.00 -9.40 4.52
CA PHE A 117 11.69 -8.13 4.70
C PHE A 117 11.41 -7.56 6.09
N SER A 118 12.31 -6.77 6.61
CA SER A 118 12.06 -5.85 7.71
C SER A 118 12.17 -4.43 7.20
N TYR A 119 11.51 -3.51 7.86
CA TYR A 119 11.53 -2.09 7.50
C TYR A 119 11.49 -1.21 8.73
N GLU A 120 12.00 -0.02 8.58
CA GLU A 120 12.03 1.00 9.60
C GLU A 120 11.97 2.38 8.95
N THR A 121 11.18 3.28 9.53
CA THR A 121 11.13 4.70 9.18
C THR A 121 10.75 5.52 10.40
N ASP A 122 11.33 6.71 10.51
CA ASP A 122 10.86 7.72 11.44
C ASP A 122 9.87 8.64 10.72
N ALA A 123 8.86 9.07 11.44
CA ALA A 123 7.86 10.03 10.95
C ALA A 123 7.59 11.09 12.02
N THR A 124 7.08 12.25 11.59
CA THR A 124 6.61 13.27 12.51
C THR A 124 5.10 13.37 12.38
N VAL A 125 4.37 13.08 13.46
CA VAL A 125 2.91 13.12 13.52
C VAL A 125 2.53 14.11 14.63
N GLU A 126 1.78 15.16 14.32
CA GLU A 126 1.35 16.19 15.28
C GLU A 126 2.51 16.77 16.13
N GLU A 127 3.64 17.04 15.46
CA GLU A 127 4.89 17.55 16.06
C GLU A 127 5.66 16.52 16.95
N GLU A 128 5.18 15.28 17.06
CA GLU A 128 5.85 14.20 17.77
C GLU A 128 6.59 13.27 16.80
N ASN A 129 7.78 12.80 17.23
CA ASN A 129 8.51 11.80 16.48
C ASN A 129 7.95 10.42 16.80
N VAL A 130 7.55 9.71 15.74
CA VAL A 130 7.02 8.36 15.81
C VAL A 130 7.88 7.45 14.94
N ARG A 131 8.25 6.29 15.46
CA ARG A 131 9.01 5.28 14.73
C ARG A 131 8.08 4.17 14.28
N PHE A 132 8.08 3.89 12.98
CA PHE A 132 7.40 2.75 12.39
C PHE A 132 8.43 1.69 12.03
N TYR A 133 8.26 0.48 12.52
CA TYR A 133 9.15 -0.62 12.17
C TYR A 133 8.41 -1.95 12.20
N GLY A 134 8.89 -2.90 11.44
CA GLY A 134 8.25 -4.21 11.41
C GLY A 134 8.95 -5.17 10.48
N ASP A 135 8.36 -6.35 10.39
CA ASP A 135 8.84 -7.38 9.50
C ASP A 135 7.67 -8.16 8.87
N VAL A 136 7.94 -8.72 7.71
CA VAL A 136 7.03 -9.63 7.01
C VAL A 136 7.83 -10.83 6.53
N SER A 137 7.30 -12.02 6.73
CA SER A 137 7.88 -13.28 6.24
C SER A 137 6.88 -14.04 5.37
N PHE A 138 7.40 -14.68 4.32
CA PHE A 138 6.64 -15.46 3.35
C PHE A 138 7.05 -16.93 3.46
N GLY A 139 6.17 -17.76 4.05
CA GLY A 139 6.42 -19.19 4.29
C GLY A 139 5.96 -20.10 3.16
N GLY A 140 5.23 -19.59 2.17
CA GLY A 140 4.77 -20.40 1.03
C GLY A 140 5.87 -20.65 -0.01
N GLY A 141 6.01 -21.89 -0.47
CA GLY A 141 7.03 -22.28 -1.43
C GLY A 141 6.71 -21.83 -2.85
N TYR A 142 5.73 -22.46 -3.50
CA TYR A 142 5.32 -22.08 -4.86
C TYR A 142 4.56 -20.75 -4.89
N ASN A 143 3.55 -20.61 -4.03
CA ASN A 143 2.82 -19.35 -3.82
C ASN A 143 3.27 -18.74 -2.49
N MET A 144 4.18 -17.75 -2.55
CA MET A 144 4.73 -17.11 -1.35
C MET A 144 3.66 -16.49 -0.45
N LEU A 145 2.51 -16.06 -1.01
CA LEU A 145 1.40 -15.46 -0.28
C LEU A 145 0.46 -16.48 0.38
N SER A 146 0.71 -17.79 0.23
CA SER A 146 -0.10 -18.83 0.89
C SER A 146 0.14 -18.91 2.39
N ASN A 147 1.31 -18.47 2.85
CA ASN A 147 1.67 -18.36 4.27
C ASN A 147 2.41 -17.04 4.47
N VAL A 148 1.79 -16.10 5.18
CA VAL A 148 2.35 -14.76 5.43
C VAL A 148 2.22 -14.44 6.91
N ASN A 149 3.33 -14.12 7.54
CA ASN A 149 3.39 -13.64 8.91
C ASN A 149 4.10 -12.30 8.96
N GLY A 150 3.64 -11.39 9.79
CA GLY A 150 4.28 -10.09 9.93
C GLY A 150 3.78 -9.31 11.13
N ALA A 151 4.51 -8.27 11.46
CA ALA A 151 4.14 -7.31 12.48
C ALA A 151 4.50 -5.88 12.03
N LEU A 152 3.63 -4.95 12.36
CA LEU A 152 3.88 -3.52 12.32
C LEU A 152 3.89 -3.01 13.76
N ASN A 153 4.95 -2.33 14.14
CA ASN A 153 5.10 -1.66 15.42
C ASN A 153 5.12 -0.15 15.19
N ILE A 154 4.42 0.56 16.04
CA ILE A 154 4.38 2.02 16.10
C ILE A 154 4.87 2.39 17.49
N GLU A 155 6.02 3.06 17.58
CA GLU A 155 6.63 3.50 18.83
C GLU A 155 6.57 5.03 18.90
N ASP A 156 5.95 5.57 19.92
CA ASP A 156 5.88 7.01 20.17
C ASP A 156 7.15 7.56 20.85
N SER A 157 7.17 8.88 21.04
CA SER A 157 8.29 9.59 21.69
C SER A 157 8.52 9.18 23.15
N ASP A 158 7.50 8.63 23.82
CA ASP A 158 7.55 8.14 25.20
C ASP A 158 7.97 6.65 25.29
N GLY A 159 8.17 6.00 24.15
CA GLY A 159 8.55 4.59 24.05
C GLY A 159 7.37 3.62 24.23
N GLN A 160 6.12 4.09 24.06
CA GLN A 160 4.96 3.22 24.04
C GLN A 160 4.84 2.57 22.66
N ILE A 161 4.56 1.26 22.63
CA ILE A 161 4.52 0.49 21.39
C ILE A 161 3.12 -0.07 21.17
N ILE A 162 2.57 0.21 20.00
CA ILE A 162 1.36 -0.43 19.46
C ILE A 162 1.81 -1.43 18.41
N THR A 163 1.39 -2.69 18.53
CA THR A 163 1.72 -3.75 17.57
C THR A 163 0.46 -4.23 16.85
N VAL A 164 0.51 -4.25 15.51
CA VAL A 164 -0.49 -4.88 14.66
C VAL A 164 0.13 -6.09 14.01
N SER A 165 -0.42 -7.29 14.25
CA SER A 165 0.10 -8.55 13.72
C SER A 165 -0.76 -9.06 12.57
N LEU A 166 -0.10 -9.60 11.56
CA LEU A 166 -0.70 -10.33 10.45
C LEU A 166 -0.26 -11.78 10.53
N ASP A 167 -1.23 -12.70 10.57
CA ASP A 167 -0.98 -14.14 10.48
C ASP A 167 -1.96 -14.73 9.47
N LYS A 168 -1.43 -15.28 8.39
CA LYS A 168 -2.16 -16.00 7.36
C LYS A 168 -1.45 -17.33 7.09
N THR A 169 -1.97 -18.39 7.66
CA THR A 169 -1.54 -19.79 7.44
C THR A 169 -2.51 -20.52 6.51
#